data_1e8682e8a39c092d8976269f92dd71e5
#
_entry.id   1e8682e8a39c092d8976269f92dd71e5
#
_cell.length_a   1.000
_cell.length_b   1.000
_cell.length_c   1.000
_cell.angle_alpha   90.00
_cell.angle_beta   90.00
_cell.angle_gamma   90.00
#
_symmetry.space_group_name_H-M   'P 1'
#
loop_
_entity.id
_entity.type
_entity.pdbx_description
1 polymer ?
#
loop_
_entity_poly.entity_id
_entity_poly.type
_entity_poly.pdbx_seq_one_letter_code
_entity_poly.pdbx_strand_id
1 'polypeptide(L)' 'LHQIKFQCHFSNGTEQVRFLERYIYNGQEDLRFDSDEGEYHALTELRRPDEKDWNIQKDILERKRAAVD' A
#
# COMPACT_ATOMS: atom_id res chain seq x y z
N LEU A 1 -3.52 4.86 -18.14
CA LEU A 1 -3.31 3.46 -17.89
C LEU A 1 -2.89 3.24 -16.44
N HIS A 2 -3.62 2.41 -15.73
CA HIS A 2 -3.33 2.12 -14.32
C HIS A 2 -2.48 0.88 -14.18
N GLN A 3 -1.50 0.95 -13.32
CA GLN A 3 -0.66 -0.20 -12.97
C GLN A 3 -0.61 -0.34 -11.46
N ILE A 4 -0.52 -1.57 -11.01
CA ILE A 4 -0.35 -1.87 -9.59
C ILE A 4 0.95 -2.64 -9.44
N LYS A 5 1.83 -2.16 -8.59
CA LYS A 5 3.10 -2.81 -8.33
C LYS A 5 3.16 -3.26 -6.89
N PHE A 6 3.65 -4.49 -6.70
CA PHE A 6 3.83 -5.07 -5.37
C PHE A 6 5.31 -5.26 -5.14
N GLN A 7 5.77 -4.82 -3.98
CA GLN A 7 7.17 -4.97 -3.61
C GLN A 7 7.26 -5.50 -2.18
N CYS A 8 8.15 -6.45 -1.99
CA CYS A 8 8.46 -6.96 -0.65
C CYS A 8 9.92 -6.67 -0.38
N HIS A 9 10.19 -6.09 0.76
CA HIS A 9 11.54 -5.77 1.17
C HIS A 9 11.88 -6.55 2.43
N PHE A 10 13.00 -7.24 2.40
CA PHE A 10 13.49 -7.97 3.56
C PHE A 10 14.71 -7.22 4.11
N SER A 11 14.65 -6.85 5.37
CA SER A 11 15.79 -6.20 5.97
C SER A 11 16.83 -7.24 6.40
N ASN A 12 18.03 -6.77 6.66
CA ASN A 12 19.07 -7.62 7.18
C ASN A 12 18.64 -8.19 8.50
N GLY A 13 18.89 -9.46 8.70
CA GLY A 13 18.44 -10.10 9.91
C GLY A 13 17.12 -10.83 9.75
N THR A 14 16.48 -10.63 8.64
CA THR A 14 15.33 -11.41 8.18
C THR A 14 14.08 -11.32 9.02
N GLU A 15 14.10 -10.57 10.08
CA GLU A 15 12.95 -10.51 10.95
C GLU A 15 11.96 -9.44 10.56
N GLN A 16 12.35 -8.54 9.66
CA GLN A 16 11.49 -7.46 9.24
C GLN A 16 11.20 -7.57 7.77
N VAL A 17 9.91 -7.65 7.46
CA VAL A 17 9.43 -7.67 6.09
C VAL A 17 8.57 -6.45 5.90
N ARG A 18 8.84 -5.70 4.84
CA ARG A 18 8.06 -4.54 4.48
C ARG A 18 7.38 -4.82 3.16
N PHE A 19 6.07 -4.67 3.13
CA PHE A 19 5.27 -4.85 1.94
C PHE A 19 4.80 -3.51 1.43
N LEU A 20 5.00 -3.26 0.14
CA LEU A 20 4.53 -2.04 -0.50
C LEU A 20 3.63 -2.41 -1.67
N GLU A 21 2.48 -1.77 -1.73
CA GLU A 21 1.58 -1.86 -2.86
C GLU A 21 1.45 -0.46 -3.44
N ARG A 22 1.83 -0.31 -4.70
CA ARG A 22 1.85 1.00 -5.34
C ARG A 22 0.87 1.03 -6.49
N TYR A 23 0.07 2.08 -6.53
CA TYR A 23 -0.86 2.32 -7.62
C TYR A 23 -0.30 3.44 -8.46
N ILE A 24 -0.09 3.16 -9.74
CA ILE A 24 0.58 4.08 -10.65
C ILE A 24 -0.34 4.37 -11.82
N TYR A 25 -0.56 5.64 -12.09
CA TYR A 25 -1.38 6.09 -13.20
C TYR A 25 -0.54 6.97 -14.11
N ASN A 26 -0.42 6.58 -15.38
CA ASN A 26 0.37 7.31 -16.38
C ASN A 26 1.80 7.57 -15.90
N GLY A 27 2.39 6.56 -15.24
CA GLY A 27 3.77 6.66 -14.80
C GLY A 27 3.98 7.38 -13.48
N GLN A 28 2.90 7.86 -12.87
CA GLN A 28 3.01 8.57 -11.60
C GLN A 28 2.30 7.80 -10.50
N GLU A 29 3.00 7.56 -9.41
CA GLU A 29 2.41 6.89 -8.26
C GLU A 29 1.41 7.82 -7.59
N ASP A 30 0.18 7.35 -7.37
CA ASP A 30 -0.86 8.18 -6.78
C ASP A 30 -1.45 7.63 -5.49
N LEU A 31 -1.21 6.35 -5.19
CA LEU A 31 -1.70 5.73 -3.96
C LEU A 31 -0.73 4.65 -3.55
N ARG A 32 -0.55 4.49 -2.25
CA ARG A 32 0.41 3.51 -1.74
C ARG A 32 -0.12 2.88 -0.45
N PHE A 33 0.06 1.58 -0.31
CA PHE A 33 -0.07 0.91 0.97
C PHE A 33 1.30 0.48 1.44
N ASP A 34 1.65 0.85 2.66
CA ASP A 34 2.93 0.51 3.27
C ASP A 34 2.63 -0.26 4.55
N SER A 35 3.13 -1.50 4.61
CA SER A 35 2.86 -2.33 5.79
C SER A 35 3.47 -1.77 7.07
N ASP A 36 4.55 -1.00 6.96
CA ASP A 36 5.14 -0.37 8.14
C ASP A 36 4.20 0.64 8.77
N GLU A 37 3.38 1.28 7.97
CA GLU A 37 2.41 2.24 8.47
C GLU A 37 1.04 1.63 8.68
N GLY A 38 0.76 0.54 7.99
CA GLY A 38 -0.48 -0.18 8.18
C GLY A 38 -1.69 0.45 7.55
N GLU A 39 -1.50 1.42 6.66
CA GLU A 39 -2.64 2.05 6.01
C GLU A 39 -2.26 2.62 4.66
N TYR A 40 -3.29 2.95 3.89
CA TYR A 40 -3.11 3.55 2.57
C TYR A 40 -2.83 5.04 2.69
N HIS A 41 -1.98 5.53 1.80
CA HIS A 41 -1.66 6.95 1.72
C HIS A 41 -1.88 7.44 0.31
N ALA A 42 -2.69 8.47 0.18
CA ALA A 42 -2.90 9.13 -1.10
C ALA A 42 -1.74 10.08 -1.37
N LEU A 43 -1.18 9.99 -2.56
CA LEU A 43 -0.08 10.86 -2.96
C LEU A 43 -0.57 12.01 -3.84
N THR A 44 -1.84 11.98 -4.24
CA THR A 44 -2.46 13.04 -5.03
C THR A 44 -3.83 13.37 -4.44
N GLU A 45 -4.29 14.58 -4.72
CA GLU A 45 -5.62 15.00 -4.29
C GLU A 45 -6.71 14.09 -4.85
N LEU A 46 -6.50 13.60 -6.05
CA LEU A 46 -7.49 12.75 -6.71
C LEU A 46 -7.75 11.47 -5.92
N ARG A 47 -6.74 10.96 -5.23
CA ARG A 47 -6.84 9.70 -4.51
C ARG A 47 -7.23 9.84 -3.03
N ARG A 48 -7.36 11.06 -2.54
CA ARG A 48 -7.69 11.25 -1.13
C ARG A 48 -9.01 10.60 -0.71
N PRO A 49 -10.07 10.67 -1.51
CA PRO A 49 -11.30 9.96 -1.14
C PRO A 49 -11.09 8.46 -1.05
N ASP A 50 -10.28 7.90 -1.95
CA ASP A 50 -9.99 6.46 -1.92
C ASP A 50 -9.22 6.08 -0.66
N GLU A 51 -8.31 6.95 -0.23
CA GLU A 51 -7.54 6.69 0.98
C GLU A 51 -8.46 6.48 2.17
N LYS A 52 -9.44 7.36 2.34
CA LYS A 52 -10.36 7.25 3.45
C LYS A 52 -11.20 5.99 3.37
N ASP A 53 -11.73 5.71 2.18
CA ASP A 53 -12.59 4.56 2.00
C ASP A 53 -11.85 3.25 2.25
N TRP A 54 -10.64 3.16 1.73
CA TRP A 54 -9.88 1.92 1.82
C TRP A 54 -9.38 1.70 3.24
N ASN A 55 -9.04 2.76 3.96
CA ASN A 55 -8.61 2.62 5.34
C ASN A 55 -9.75 2.23 6.26
N ILE A 56 -10.97 2.63 5.92
CA ILE A 56 -12.14 2.24 6.69
C ILE A 56 -12.46 0.77 6.48
N GLN A 57 -12.15 0.24 5.31
CA GLN A 57 -12.44 -1.16 5.00
C GLN A 57 -11.42 -2.07 5.67
N LYS A 58 -11.71 -2.43 6.90
CA LYS A 58 -10.79 -3.25 7.70
C LYS A 58 -10.38 -4.53 7.00
N ASP A 59 -11.29 -5.13 6.22
CA ASP A 59 -10.99 -6.38 5.54
C ASP A 59 -9.82 -6.21 4.58
N ILE A 60 -9.75 -5.07 3.90
CA ILE A 60 -8.65 -4.81 2.97
C ILE A 60 -7.34 -4.69 3.74
N LEU A 61 -7.36 -3.92 4.83
CA LEU A 61 -6.16 -3.74 5.64
C LEU A 61 -5.69 -5.05 6.25
N GLU A 62 -6.63 -5.83 6.74
CA GLU A 62 -6.28 -7.11 7.35
C GLU A 62 -5.65 -8.05 6.35
N ARG A 63 -6.15 -8.07 5.12
CA ARG A 63 -5.56 -8.92 4.08
C ARG A 63 -4.16 -8.46 3.72
N LYS A 64 -3.92 -7.15 3.66
CA LYS A 64 -2.60 -6.64 3.35
C LYS A 64 -1.62 -6.94 4.47
N ARG A 65 -2.06 -6.81 5.70
CA ARG A 65 -1.21 -7.15 6.84
C ARG A 65 -0.89 -8.63 6.87
N ALA A 66 -1.86 -9.46 6.53
CA ALA A 66 -1.63 -10.90 6.48
C ALA A 66 -0.63 -11.28 5.40
N ALA A 67 -0.58 -10.53 4.31
CA ALA A 67 0.37 -10.80 3.24
C ALA A 67 1.82 -10.60 3.68
N VAL A 68 2.04 -9.80 4.72
CA VAL A 68 3.38 -9.55 5.25
C VAL A 68 3.84 -10.70 6.14
N ASP A 69 2.90 -11.29 6.84
CA ASP A 69 3.19 -12.42 7.72
C ASP A 69 3.29 -13.71 6.93
#